data_56215461b59e00649befa0b180385791
#
_entry.id   56215461b59e00649befa0b180385791
#
_cell.length_a   1.000
_cell.length_b   1.000
_cell.length_c   1.000
_cell.angle_alpha   90.00
_cell.angle_beta   90.00
_cell.angle_gamma   90.00
#
_symmetry.space_group_name_H-M   'P 1'
#
loop_
_entity.id
_entity.type
_entity.pdbx_description
1 polymer ?
#
loop_
_entity_poly.entity_id
_entity_poly.type
_entity_poly.pdbx_seq_one_letter_code
_entity_poly.pdbx_strand_id
1 'polypeptide(L)' 'MNSDVMKGKLKQLTGEMKRKWGQLTDDDIMEANGNVEKLMGKIQERTGEHRDAIEKWFKSQES' A
#
# COMPACT_ATOMS: atom_id res chain seq x y z
N MET A 1 14.25 -10.90 4.07
CA MET A 1 13.05 -10.91 3.21
C MET A 1 13.46 -10.50 1.80
N ASN A 2 13.16 -11.30 0.81
CA ASN A 2 13.56 -10.95 -0.55
C ASN A 2 12.43 -10.18 -1.26
N SER A 3 12.78 -9.55 -2.39
CA SER A 3 11.85 -8.69 -3.10
C SER A 3 10.68 -9.44 -3.71
N ASP A 4 10.86 -10.73 -4.01
CA ASP A 4 9.78 -11.53 -4.58
C ASP A 4 8.66 -11.76 -3.56
N VAL A 5 9.02 -11.98 -2.29
CA VAL A 5 8.05 -12.14 -1.23
C VAL A 5 7.27 -10.84 -1.02
N MET A 6 7.98 -9.71 -1.04
CA MET A 6 7.34 -8.40 -0.88
C MET A 6 6.38 -8.10 -2.04
N LYS A 7 6.79 -8.40 -3.26
CA LYS A 7 5.92 -8.19 -4.42
C LYS A 7 4.67 -9.05 -4.33
N GLY A 8 4.81 -10.29 -3.89
CA GLY A 8 3.68 -11.16 -3.72
C GLY A 8 2.69 -10.64 -2.68
N LYS A 9 3.20 -10.14 -1.55
CA LYS A 9 2.37 -9.57 -0.50
C LYS A 9 1.64 -8.33 -0.99
N LEU A 10 2.33 -7.44 -1.69
CA LEU A 10 1.70 -6.24 -2.22
C LEU A 10 0.59 -6.58 -3.20
N LYS A 11 0.80 -7.60 -4.01
CA LYS A 11 -0.20 -8.04 -4.97
C LYS A 11 -1.46 -8.55 -4.25
N GLN A 12 -1.27 -9.32 -3.16
CA GLN A 12 -2.40 -9.79 -2.35
C GLN A 12 -3.14 -8.64 -1.70
N LEU A 13 -2.40 -7.63 -1.25
CA LEU A 13 -2.99 -6.51 -0.54
C LEU A 13 -3.64 -5.47 -1.47
N THR A 14 -3.36 -5.55 -2.77
CA THR A 14 -3.87 -4.56 -3.73
C THR A 14 -5.39 -4.41 -3.63
N GLY A 15 -6.11 -5.51 -3.62
CA GLY A 15 -7.57 -5.47 -3.53
C GLY A 15 -8.06 -4.85 -2.24
N GLU A 16 -7.40 -5.19 -1.14
CA GLU A 16 -7.77 -4.66 0.16
C GLU A 16 -7.43 -3.19 0.30
N MET A 17 -6.31 -2.77 -0.26
CA MET A 17 -5.94 -1.35 -0.27
C MET A 17 -6.94 -0.52 -1.05
N LYS A 18 -7.37 -0.99 -2.19
CA LYS A 18 -8.36 -0.29 -3.01
C LYS A 18 -9.72 -0.23 -2.31
N ARG A 19 -10.04 -1.24 -1.53
CA ARG A 19 -11.28 -1.29 -0.77
C ARG A 19 -11.24 -0.33 0.42
N LYS A 20 -10.11 -0.28 1.11
CA LYS A 20 -9.94 0.62 2.26
C LYS A 20 -9.81 2.08 1.82
N TRP A 21 -9.04 2.32 0.79
CA TRP A 21 -8.82 3.66 0.26
C TRP A 21 -9.34 3.73 -1.16
N GLY A 22 -10.64 4.03 -1.28
CA GLY A 22 -11.33 3.99 -2.57
C GLY A 22 -10.74 4.93 -3.63
N GLN A 23 -9.99 5.95 -3.20
CA GLN A 23 -9.37 6.88 -4.12
C GLN A 23 -8.05 6.36 -4.70
N LEU A 24 -7.52 5.28 -4.13
CA LEU A 24 -6.29 4.68 -4.61
C LEU A 24 -6.56 3.86 -5.87
N THR A 25 -5.74 4.07 -6.89
CA THR A 25 -5.91 3.39 -8.18
C THR A 25 -4.83 2.34 -8.40
N ASP A 26 -5.09 1.44 -9.36
CA ASP A 26 -4.09 0.45 -9.74
C ASP A 26 -2.82 1.12 -10.24
N ASP A 27 -2.95 2.24 -10.96
CA ASP A 27 -1.79 2.97 -11.46
C ASP A 27 -0.92 3.49 -10.31
N ASP A 28 -1.56 3.98 -9.25
CA ASP A 28 -0.80 4.44 -8.07
C ASP A 28 0.02 3.32 -7.47
N ILE A 29 -0.58 2.14 -7.38
CA ILE A 29 0.10 0.97 -6.82
C ILE A 29 1.24 0.52 -7.73
N MET A 30 1.02 0.53 -9.03
CA MET A 30 2.04 0.16 -10.00
C MET A 30 3.22 1.13 -10.00
N GLU A 31 2.93 2.43 -9.85
CA GLU A 31 4.00 3.44 -9.78
C GLU A 31 4.92 3.23 -8.60
N ALA A 32 4.38 2.72 -7.50
CA ALA A 32 5.19 2.44 -6.32
C ALA A 32 6.20 1.32 -6.57
N ASN A 33 5.90 0.45 -7.53
CA ASN A 33 6.82 -0.60 -7.98
C ASN A 33 7.39 -1.44 -6.83
N GLY A 34 6.53 -1.80 -5.88
CA GLY A 34 6.93 -2.61 -4.74
C GLY A 34 7.59 -1.84 -3.61
N ASN A 35 7.74 -0.54 -3.74
CA ASN A 35 8.33 0.30 -2.69
C ASN A 35 7.23 0.79 -1.76
N VAL A 36 7.21 0.27 -0.53
CA VAL A 36 6.17 0.59 0.45
C VAL A 36 6.16 2.07 0.82
N GLU A 37 7.33 2.70 0.90
CA GLU A 37 7.41 4.13 1.21
C GLU A 37 6.73 4.99 0.15
N LYS A 38 6.99 4.68 -1.10
CA LYS A 38 6.34 5.38 -2.20
C LYS A 38 4.83 5.15 -2.20
N LEU A 39 4.43 3.92 -1.89
CA LEU A 39 3.02 3.58 -1.83
C LEU A 39 2.32 4.36 -0.71
N MET A 40 2.94 4.45 0.47
CA MET A 40 2.38 5.22 1.56
C MET A 40 2.25 6.70 1.18
N GLY A 41 3.23 7.23 0.47
CA GLY A 41 3.16 8.61 -0.02
C GLY A 41 1.99 8.82 -0.97
N LYS A 42 1.75 7.87 -1.87
CA LYS A 42 0.61 7.93 -2.77
C LYS A 42 -0.71 7.89 -2.02
N ILE A 43 -0.81 7.02 -1.02
CA ILE A 43 -2.02 6.91 -0.20
C ILE A 43 -2.29 8.23 0.52
N GLN A 44 -1.26 8.84 1.12
CA GLN A 44 -1.40 10.13 1.78
C GLN A 44 -1.89 11.21 0.80
N GLU A 45 -1.31 11.22 -0.38
CA GLU A 45 -1.66 12.20 -1.40
C GLU A 45 -3.11 12.05 -1.85
N ARG A 46 -3.58 10.82 -2.02
CA ARG A 46 -4.93 10.57 -2.53
C ARG A 46 -6.02 10.67 -1.47
N THR A 47 -5.72 10.28 -0.24
CA THR A 47 -6.75 10.14 0.80
C THR A 47 -6.63 11.16 1.93
N GLY A 48 -5.47 11.79 2.09
CA GLY A 48 -5.22 12.68 3.21
C GLY A 48 -4.98 11.96 4.53
N GLU A 49 -4.87 10.64 4.52
CA GLU A 49 -4.63 9.86 5.72
C GLU A 49 -3.27 10.19 6.33
N HIS A 50 -3.16 10.05 7.65
CA HIS A 50 -1.89 10.21 8.33
C HIS A 50 -1.00 8.99 8.07
N ARG A 51 0.30 9.25 7.93
CA ARG A 51 1.25 8.17 7.69
C ARG A 51 1.20 7.09 8.76
N ASP A 52 1.03 7.50 10.02
CA ASP A 52 0.97 6.54 11.14
C ASP A 52 -0.19 5.57 10.99
N ALA A 53 -1.33 6.06 10.55
CA ALA A 53 -2.51 5.22 10.33
C ALA A 53 -2.26 4.22 9.20
N ILE A 54 -1.60 4.68 8.14
CA ILE A 54 -1.27 3.82 7.00
C ILE A 54 -0.29 2.73 7.43
N GLU A 55 0.74 3.10 8.19
CA GLU A 55 1.71 2.14 8.69
C GLU A 55 1.06 1.08 9.58
N LYS A 56 0.15 1.51 10.44
CA LYS A 56 -0.56 0.57 11.32
C LYS A 56 -1.36 -0.43 10.51
N TRP A 57 -2.00 0.02 9.45
CA TRP A 57 -2.77 -0.88 8.60
C TRP A 57 -1.86 -1.92 7.95
N PHE A 58 -0.72 -1.47 7.40
CA PHE A 58 0.22 -2.41 6.78
C PHE A 58 0.76 -3.42 7.78
N LYS A 59 1.08 -2.97 8.99
CA LYS A 59 1.57 -3.88 10.03
C LYS A 59 0.52 -4.91 10.42
N SER A 60 -0.73 -4.51 10.45
CA SER A 60 -1.81 -5.43 10.80
C SER A 60 -1.99 -6.54 9.77
N GLN A 61 -1.53 -6.32 8.54
CA GLN A 61 -1.61 -7.33 7.49
C GLN A 61 -0.47 -8.33 7.52
N GLU A 62 0.55 -8.07 8.33
CA GLU A 62 1.74 -8.94 8.39
C GLU A 62 1.59 -10.13 9.32
N SER A 63 0.63 -10.12 10.19
CA SER A 63 0.46 -11.17 11.20
C SER A 63 0.00 -12.50 10.62
#